data_e447439899c2e20eb199bdfd91d73e1c
#
_entry.id   e447439899c2e20eb199bdfd91d73e1c
#
_cell.length_a   1.000
_cell.length_b   1.000
_cell.length_c   1.000
_cell.angle_alpha   90.00
_cell.angle_beta   90.00
_cell.angle_gamma   90.00
#
_symmetry.space_group_name_H-M   'P 1'
#
loop_
_entity.id
_entity.type
_entity.pdbx_description
1 polymer ?
#
loop_
_entity_poly.entity_id
_entity_poly.type
_entity_poly.pdbx_seq_one_letter_code
_entity_poly.pdbx_strand_id
1 'polypeptide(L)'
;MKNGLKLIICLATLLSVQCSVFANAIDKTISQSEINKAGISISIKEVGSGKVIYEQNSQKPTMPASTLKILTLAASVDTLGKDYKFSTKLYKNTNNELFLKLGADPFLTSSDLNRIFESAVKNKKILSPKFIYVDDYVFDSTEWGEGWQWDDDLNPLMPKFSSYNIDKNLLNITIAPTNINAPANIFTSKFYPITFMNLV
;
A
#
# COMPACT_ATOMS: atom_id res chain seq x y z
N MET A 1 51.90 27.90 6.22
CA MET A 1 51.11 27.18 7.21
C MET A 1 50.01 28.03 7.91
N LYS A 2 50.29 29.28 8.32
CA LYS A 2 49.31 30.15 9.03
C LYS A 2 48.04 30.51 8.22
N ASN A 3 48.12 30.63 6.90
CA ASN A 3 46.98 31.05 6.06
C ASN A 3 46.01 29.86 5.77
N GLY A 4 46.51 28.65 5.67
CA GLY A 4 45.64 27.45 5.51
C GLY A 4 44.79 27.16 6.75
N LEU A 5 45.37 27.36 7.94
CA LEU A 5 44.63 27.15 9.19
C LEU A 5 43.52 28.19 9.39
N LYS A 6 43.75 29.45 8.99
CA LYS A 6 42.72 30.51 9.03
C LYS A 6 41.57 30.22 8.07
N LEU A 7 41.85 29.69 6.88
CA LEU A 7 40.81 29.31 5.89
C LEU A 7 39.94 28.13 6.40
N ILE A 8 40.57 27.12 7.01
CA ILE A 8 39.86 26.00 7.61
C ILE A 8 38.95 26.44 8.76
N ILE A 9 39.45 27.34 9.62
CA ILE A 9 38.65 27.88 10.73
C ILE A 9 37.47 28.71 10.19
N CYS A 10 37.67 29.56 9.20
CA CYS A 10 36.57 30.31 8.55
C CYS A 10 35.52 29.40 7.90
N LEU A 11 35.93 28.32 7.21
CA LEU A 11 35.00 27.37 6.63
C LEU A 11 34.21 26.63 7.71
N ALA A 12 34.86 26.20 8.78
CA ALA A 12 34.22 25.52 9.89
C ALA A 12 33.21 26.41 10.64
N THR A 13 33.51 27.68 10.82
CA THR A 13 32.59 28.66 11.43
C THR A 13 31.40 28.98 10.52
N LEU A 14 31.60 29.09 9.20
CA LEU A 14 30.49 29.27 8.24
C LEU A 14 29.54 28.09 8.23
N LEU A 15 30.05 26.86 8.26
CA LEU A 15 29.22 25.63 8.32
C LEU A 15 28.47 25.54 9.66
N SER A 16 29.06 25.92 10.78
CA SER A 16 28.38 25.90 12.09
C SER A 16 27.28 26.95 12.20
N VAL A 17 27.45 28.13 11.59
CA VAL A 17 26.43 29.17 11.54
C VAL A 17 25.22 28.73 10.67
N GLN A 18 25.43 28.07 9.54
CA GLN A 18 24.32 27.56 8.72
C GLN A 18 23.50 26.49 9.45
N CYS A 19 24.13 25.59 10.19
CA CYS A 19 23.42 24.58 10.97
C CYS A 19 22.56 25.21 12.10
N SER A 20 23.05 26.22 12.77
CA SER A 20 22.30 26.90 13.84
C SER A 20 21.12 27.72 13.31
N VAL A 21 21.26 28.38 12.16
CA VAL A 21 20.16 29.10 11.51
C VAL A 21 19.05 28.16 11.08
N PHE A 22 19.40 27.00 10.55
CA PHE A 22 18.43 25.98 10.14
C PHE A 22 17.68 25.36 11.34
N ALA A 23 18.38 25.02 12.41
CA ALA A 23 17.79 24.52 13.64
C ALA A 23 16.81 25.55 14.25
N ASN A 24 17.19 26.82 14.34
CA ASN A 24 16.33 27.88 14.85
C ASN A 24 15.06 28.08 13.98
N ALA A 25 15.15 27.90 12.67
CA ALA A 25 13.99 27.98 11.78
C ALA A 25 13.00 26.84 12.05
N ILE A 26 13.48 25.62 12.29
CA ILE A 26 12.64 24.47 12.65
C ILE A 26 11.96 24.70 14.00
N ASP A 27 12.72 25.08 15.03
CA ASP A 27 12.19 25.35 16.37
C ASP A 27 11.10 26.43 16.33
N LYS A 28 11.34 27.51 15.58
CA LYS A 28 10.37 28.58 15.39
C LYS A 28 9.10 28.06 14.70
N THR A 29 9.22 27.26 13.67
CA THR A 29 8.07 26.69 12.95
C THR A 29 7.25 25.80 13.87
N ILE A 30 7.89 24.94 14.66
CA ILE A 30 7.23 24.07 15.63
C ILE A 30 6.51 24.89 16.69
N SER A 31 7.17 25.89 17.27
CA SER A 31 6.61 26.71 18.35
C SER A 31 5.41 27.56 17.90
N GLN A 32 5.35 27.94 16.64
CA GLN A 32 4.27 28.73 16.05
C GLN A 32 3.11 27.86 15.53
N SER A 33 3.26 26.54 15.49
CA SER A 33 2.24 25.61 14.99
C SER A 33 1.42 25.02 16.12
N GLU A 34 0.19 24.58 15.81
CA GLU A 34 -0.66 23.79 16.74
C GLU A 34 -0.03 22.42 17.08
N ILE A 35 0.94 21.96 16.27
CA ILE A 35 1.66 20.70 16.46
C ILE A 35 2.48 20.72 17.76
N ASN A 36 2.84 21.91 18.27
CA ASN A 36 3.59 22.04 19.52
C ASN A 36 2.88 21.38 20.74
N LYS A 37 1.58 21.20 20.68
CA LYS A 37 0.79 20.52 21.71
C LYS A 37 0.78 19.00 21.59
N ALA A 38 1.27 18.47 20.47
CA ALA A 38 1.34 17.03 20.21
C ALA A 38 2.70 16.44 20.60
N GLY A 39 2.76 15.14 20.69
CA GLY A 39 4.04 14.44 20.87
C GLY A 39 4.83 14.47 19.56
N ILE A 40 5.93 15.22 19.53
CA ILE A 40 6.80 15.33 18.35
C ILE A 40 8.09 14.57 18.60
N SER A 41 8.56 13.83 17.57
CA SER A 41 9.88 13.23 17.48
C SER A 41 10.44 13.56 16.09
N ILE A 42 11.62 14.19 16.04
CA ILE A 42 12.27 14.61 14.80
C ILE A 42 13.72 14.16 14.79
N SER A 43 14.16 13.57 13.67
CA SER A 43 15.58 13.31 13.39
C SER A 43 15.86 13.65 11.93
N ILE A 44 16.74 14.62 11.70
CA ILE A 44 17.16 15.02 10.35
C ILE A 44 18.65 14.74 10.22
N LYS A 45 19.00 13.93 9.23
CA LYS A 45 20.38 13.50 8.97
C LYS A 45 20.77 13.80 7.53
N GLU A 46 22.04 14.10 7.33
CA GLU A 46 22.63 14.21 6.01
C GLU A 46 22.70 12.82 5.35
N VAL A 47 22.22 12.76 4.09
CA VAL A 47 22.20 11.51 3.31
C VAL A 47 23.59 11.08 2.93
N GLY A 48 24.26 10.26 3.17
CA GLY A 48 25.62 9.87 2.80
C GLY A 48 26.58 9.82 3.99
N SER A 49 26.64 10.86 4.79
CA SER A 49 27.49 10.88 5.99
C SER A 49 26.78 10.35 7.24
N GLY A 50 25.42 10.37 7.26
CA GLY A 50 24.63 10.07 8.44
C GLY A 50 24.71 11.11 9.55
N LYS A 51 25.41 12.23 9.30
CA LYS A 51 25.58 13.31 10.28
C LYS A 51 24.24 13.90 10.67
N VAL A 52 24.00 14.01 11.97
CA VAL A 52 22.79 14.66 12.49
C VAL A 52 22.85 16.15 12.21
N ILE A 53 21.80 16.67 11.56
CA ILE A 53 21.58 18.10 11.28
C ILE A 53 20.69 18.71 12.37
N TYR A 54 19.62 17.97 12.76
CA TYR A 54 18.66 18.39 13.77
C TYR A 54 18.04 17.18 14.46
N GLU A 55 17.86 17.26 15.75
CA GLU A 55 17.13 16.26 16.53
C GLU A 55 16.28 16.91 17.63
N GLN A 56 15.05 16.43 17.77
CA GLN A 56 14.18 16.76 18.89
C GLN A 56 13.43 15.48 19.30
N ASN A 57 13.59 15.04 20.54
CA ASN A 57 12.96 13.82 21.06
C ASN A 57 13.19 12.58 20.16
N SER A 58 14.32 12.49 19.46
CA SER A 58 14.58 11.46 18.44
C SER A 58 14.56 10.02 18.98
N GLN A 59 14.74 9.85 20.28
CA GLN A 59 14.69 8.56 20.97
C GLN A 59 13.31 8.25 21.59
N LYS A 60 12.36 9.17 21.47
CA LYS A 60 11.01 8.94 22.01
C LYS A 60 10.24 7.97 21.11
N PRO A 61 9.75 6.83 21.61
CA PRO A 61 8.88 5.96 20.84
C PRO A 61 7.61 6.69 20.42
N THR A 62 7.28 6.60 19.15
CA THR A 62 6.07 7.16 18.54
C THR A 62 5.38 6.12 17.68
N MET A 63 4.06 6.27 17.52
CA MET A 63 3.28 5.42 16.62
C MET A 63 3.70 5.70 15.17
N PRO A 64 4.22 4.71 14.44
CA PRO A 64 4.70 4.95 13.07
C PRO A 64 3.56 5.15 12.06
N ALA A 65 2.36 4.64 12.34
CA ALA A 65 1.25 4.61 11.40
C ALA A 65 1.72 4.13 10.01
N SER A 66 1.26 4.77 8.92
CA SER A 66 1.64 4.39 7.55
C SER A 66 3.11 4.58 7.19
N THR A 67 3.92 5.25 8.02
CA THR A 67 5.37 5.31 7.77
C THR A 67 6.05 3.96 7.93
N LEU A 68 5.42 3.00 8.63
CA LEU A 68 5.87 1.60 8.69
C LEU A 68 5.97 0.95 7.30
N LYS A 69 5.19 1.41 6.33
CA LYS A 69 5.24 0.93 4.93
C LYS A 69 6.62 1.11 4.28
N ILE A 70 7.41 2.08 4.75
CA ILE A 70 8.78 2.29 4.27
C ILE A 70 9.66 1.07 4.60
N LEU A 71 9.53 0.51 5.81
CA LEU A 71 10.26 -0.69 6.21
C LEU A 71 9.78 -1.91 5.43
N THR A 72 8.47 -2.06 5.27
CA THR A 72 7.89 -3.15 4.46
C THR A 72 8.38 -3.09 3.02
N LEU A 73 8.40 -1.88 2.42
CA LEU A 73 8.91 -1.69 1.06
C LEU A 73 10.41 -2.02 0.97
N ALA A 74 11.20 -1.54 1.90
CA ALA A 74 12.64 -1.83 1.94
C ALA A 74 12.92 -3.33 2.03
N ALA A 75 12.24 -4.04 2.94
CA ALA A 75 12.34 -5.48 3.09
C ALA A 75 11.88 -6.22 1.81
N SER A 76 10.81 -5.74 1.17
CA SER A 76 10.32 -6.32 -0.09
C SER A 76 11.34 -6.18 -1.22
N VAL A 77 11.96 -5.01 -1.36
CA VAL A 77 12.98 -4.77 -2.40
C VAL A 77 14.24 -5.59 -2.11
N ASP A 78 14.64 -5.71 -0.86
CA ASP A 78 15.81 -6.51 -0.44
C ASP A 78 15.58 -8.00 -0.70
N THR A 79 14.39 -8.52 -0.40
CA THR A 79 14.06 -9.95 -0.50
C THR A 79 13.71 -10.38 -1.93
N LEU A 80 12.88 -9.59 -2.63
CA LEU A 80 12.33 -9.93 -3.92
C LEU A 80 13.11 -9.33 -5.10
N GLY A 81 13.88 -8.29 -4.84
CA GLY A 81 14.58 -7.51 -5.86
C GLY A 81 13.68 -6.44 -6.49
N LYS A 82 14.33 -5.38 -7.01
CA LYS A 82 13.64 -4.23 -7.63
C LYS A 82 12.88 -4.58 -8.92
N ASP A 83 13.24 -5.67 -9.57
CA ASP A 83 12.65 -6.11 -10.85
C ASP A 83 11.62 -7.23 -10.67
N TYR A 84 11.22 -7.52 -9.44
CA TYR A 84 10.18 -8.51 -9.14
C TYR A 84 8.87 -8.18 -9.85
N LYS A 85 8.23 -9.22 -10.42
CA LYS A 85 6.95 -9.09 -11.12
C LYS A 85 5.96 -10.10 -10.57
N PHE A 86 4.80 -9.62 -10.18
CA PHE A 86 3.65 -10.48 -9.93
C PHE A 86 3.23 -11.18 -11.23
N SER A 87 2.77 -12.40 -11.14
CA SER A 87 2.36 -13.14 -12.33
C SER A 87 1.08 -13.93 -12.07
N THR A 88 0.11 -13.75 -12.97
CA THR A 88 -1.09 -14.59 -13.05
C THR A 88 -0.93 -15.55 -14.22
N LYS A 89 -1.11 -16.84 -13.99
CA LYS A 89 -0.86 -17.88 -15.01
C LYS A 89 -2.08 -18.78 -15.15
N LEU A 90 -2.44 -19.06 -16.40
CA LEU A 90 -3.49 -19.99 -16.74
C LEU A 90 -2.88 -21.24 -17.37
N TYR A 91 -3.10 -22.38 -16.76
CA TYR A 91 -2.68 -23.69 -17.25
C TYR A 91 -3.87 -24.52 -17.67
N LYS A 92 -3.63 -25.47 -18.56
CA LYS A 92 -4.59 -26.48 -18.98
C LYS A 92 -3.95 -27.86 -18.91
N ASN A 93 -4.66 -28.83 -18.33
CA ASN A 93 -4.23 -30.22 -18.36
C ASN A 93 -4.79 -30.97 -19.60
N THR A 94 -4.43 -32.23 -19.74
CA THR A 94 -4.88 -33.10 -20.82
C THR A 94 -6.39 -33.37 -20.81
N ASN A 95 -7.05 -33.27 -19.67
CA ASN A 95 -8.48 -33.46 -19.49
C ASN A 95 -9.30 -32.19 -19.81
N ASN A 96 -8.66 -31.15 -20.36
CA ASN A 96 -9.27 -29.83 -20.64
C ASN A 96 -9.78 -29.09 -19.38
N GLU A 97 -9.18 -29.37 -18.21
CA GLU A 97 -9.43 -28.63 -17.00
C GLU A 97 -8.44 -27.47 -16.91
N LEU A 98 -8.86 -26.35 -16.36
CA LEU A 98 -8.06 -25.15 -16.22
C LEU A 98 -7.60 -24.95 -14.78
N PHE A 99 -6.39 -24.43 -14.65
CA PHE A 99 -5.80 -24.06 -13.37
C PHE A 99 -5.33 -22.61 -13.47
N LEU A 100 -5.99 -21.72 -12.74
CA LEU A 100 -5.63 -20.32 -12.63
C LEU A 100 -4.76 -20.16 -11.39
N LYS A 101 -3.47 -19.93 -11.58
CA LYS A 101 -2.51 -19.65 -10.51
C LYS A 101 -2.38 -18.15 -10.36
N LEU A 102 -2.73 -17.65 -9.18
CA LEU A 102 -2.67 -16.25 -8.80
C LEU A 102 -1.37 -15.94 -8.06
N GLY A 103 -0.72 -14.84 -8.39
CA GLY A 103 0.56 -14.44 -7.82
C GLY A 103 0.45 -13.36 -6.76
N ALA A 104 -0.71 -13.20 -6.13
CA ALA A 104 -0.97 -12.18 -5.10
C ALA A 104 -0.70 -10.74 -5.58
N ASP A 105 -1.01 -10.45 -6.84
CA ASP A 105 -0.89 -9.10 -7.42
C ASP A 105 -1.99 -8.20 -6.85
N PRO A 106 -1.66 -7.15 -6.06
CA PRO A 106 -2.65 -6.26 -5.46
C PRO A 106 -3.36 -5.35 -6.49
N PHE A 107 -2.86 -5.30 -7.72
CA PHE A 107 -3.43 -4.51 -8.82
C PHE A 107 -4.14 -5.35 -9.88
N LEU A 108 -4.26 -6.65 -9.69
CA LEU A 108 -4.97 -7.53 -10.62
C LEU A 108 -6.42 -7.07 -10.78
N THR A 109 -6.86 -6.92 -12.03
CA THR A 109 -8.23 -6.51 -12.34
C THR A 109 -9.01 -7.64 -13.02
N SER A 110 -10.34 -7.58 -12.94
CA SER A 110 -11.22 -8.44 -13.73
C SER A 110 -10.98 -8.30 -15.23
N SER A 111 -10.58 -7.12 -15.70
CA SER A 111 -10.19 -6.89 -17.10
C SER A 111 -8.92 -7.65 -17.49
N ASP A 112 -7.95 -7.75 -16.58
CA ASP A 112 -6.72 -8.54 -16.80
C ASP A 112 -7.04 -10.02 -16.94
N LEU A 113 -7.91 -10.54 -16.07
CA LEU A 113 -8.38 -11.93 -16.15
C LEU A 113 -9.11 -12.18 -17.46
N ASN A 114 -10.04 -11.30 -17.87
CA ASN A 114 -10.74 -11.41 -19.13
C ASN A 114 -9.75 -11.49 -20.30
N ARG A 115 -8.72 -10.65 -20.35
CA ARG A 115 -7.69 -10.69 -21.41
C ARG A 115 -6.97 -12.04 -21.46
N ILE A 116 -6.66 -12.63 -20.30
CA ILE A 116 -6.01 -13.95 -20.23
C ILE A 116 -6.93 -15.03 -20.84
N PHE A 117 -8.20 -15.07 -20.46
CA PHE A 117 -9.16 -16.05 -20.95
C PHE A 117 -9.48 -15.83 -22.43
N GLU A 118 -9.73 -14.60 -22.86
CA GLU A 118 -9.97 -14.25 -24.27
C GLU A 118 -8.80 -14.66 -25.17
N SER A 119 -7.57 -14.38 -24.73
CA SER A 119 -6.39 -14.80 -25.45
C SER A 119 -6.29 -16.32 -25.59
N ALA A 120 -6.63 -17.04 -24.51
CA ALA A 120 -6.59 -18.49 -24.54
C ALA A 120 -7.68 -19.10 -25.46
N VAL A 121 -8.89 -18.53 -25.46
CA VAL A 121 -9.98 -18.91 -26.37
C VAL A 121 -9.63 -18.59 -27.81
N LYS A 122 -9.19 -17.35 -28.10
CA LYS A 122 -8.82 -16.90 -29.45
C LYS A 122 -7.73 -17.78 -30.06
N ASN A 123 -6.78 -18.22 -29.27
CA ASN A 123 -5.70 -19.09 -29.72
C ASN A 123 -6.12 -20.58 -29.77
N LYS A 124 -7.41 -20.89 -29.61
CA LYS A 124 -7.97 -22.26 -29.59
C LYS A 124 -7.28 -23.18 -28.56
N LYS A 125 -6.69 -22.62 -27.53
CA LYS A 125 -6.06 -23.38 -26.44
C LYS A 125 -7.06 -23.90 -25.44
N ILE A 126 -8.22 -23.25 -25.36
CA ILE A 126 -9.32 -23.60 -24.45
C ILE A 126 -10.60 -23.73 -25.28
N LEU A 127 -11.28 -24.86 -25.09
CA LEU A 127 -12.60 -25.16 -25.66
C LEU A 127 -13.48 -25.68 -24.53
N SER A 128 -14.44 -24.87 -24.05
CA SER A 128 -15.46 -25.26 -23.06
C SER A 128 -14.89 -26.08 -21.88
N PRO A 129 -14.10 -25.47 -21.00
CA PRO A 129 -13.54 -26.19 -19.87
C PRO A 129 -14.64 -26.65 -18.94
N LYS A 130 -14.54 -27.87 -18.40
CA LYS A 130 -15.49 -28.40 -17.45
C LYS A 130 -15.36 -27.78 -16.06
N PHE A 131 -14.12 -27.51 -15.66
CA PHE A 131 -13.77 -26.92 -14.37
C PHE A 131 -12.65 -25.91 -14.53
N ILE A 132 -12.68 -24.90 -13.66
CA ILE A 132 -11.60 -23.95 -13.44
C ILE A 132 -11.22 -24.07 -11.97
N TYR A 133 -10.00 -24.50 -11.71
CA TYR A 133 -9.43 -24.57 -10.38
C TYR A 133 -8.63 -23.29 -10.14
N VAL A 134 -8.77 -22.67 -8.98
CA VAL A 134 -8.00 -21.49 -8.57
C VAL A 134 -6.98 -21.95 -7.55
N ASP A 135 -5.69 -21.70 -7.85
CA ASP A 135 -4.57 -21.96 -6.94
C ASP A 135 -4.28 -20.66 -6.16
N ASP A 136 -4.67 -20.66 -4.90
CA ASP A 136 -4.50 -19.56 -3.96
C ASP A 136 -3.45 -19.82 -2.86
N TYR A 137 -2.63 -20.84 -3.03
CA TYR A 137 -1.69 -21.36 -2.04
C TYR A 137 -0.48 -20.44 -1.72
N VAL A 138 -0.44 -19.22 -2.26
CA VAL A 138 0.64 -18.26 -2.00
C VAL A 138 0.58 -17.71 -0.57
N PHE A 139 -0.62 -17.57 -0.02
CA PHE A 139 -0.87 -17.13 1.35
C PHE A 139 -1.57 -18.23 2.16
N ASP A 140 -1.49 -18.12 3.47
CA ASP A 140 -2.33 -18.89 4.39
C ASP A 140 -3.77 -18.31 4.42
N SER A 141 -4.59 -18.77 5.35
CA SER A 141 -5.98 -18.33 5.52
C SER A 141 -6.12 -17.03 6.32
N THR A 142 -5.03 -16.34 6.63
CA THR A 142 -5.06 -15.07 7.36
C THR A 142 -5.46 -13.95 6.41
N GLU A 143 -6.66 -13.42 6.56
CA GLU A 143 -7.20 -12.36 5.70
C GLU A 143 -6.96 -10.95 6.25
N TRP A 144 -6.65 -10.83 7.54
CA TRP A 144 -6.42 -9.59 8.25
C TRP A 144 -5.18 -9.62 9.10
N GLY A 145 -4.53 -8.48 9.24
CA GLY A 145 -3.44 -8.29 10.19
C GLY A 145 -3.93 -8.30 11.63
N GLU A 146 -3.07 -8.74 12.54
CA GLU A 146 -3.35 -8.65 13.97
C GLU A 146 -3.55 -7.18 14.40
N GLY A 147 -4.53 -6.92 15.24
CA GLY A 147 -4.85 -5.59 15.76
C GLY A 147 -5.79 -4.76 14.88
N TRP A 148 -6.25 -5.27 13.75
CA TRP A 148 -7.35 -4.65 13.01
C TRP A 148 -8.67 -4.85 13.76
N GLN A 149 -9.53 -3.83 13.71
CA GLN A 149 -10.79 -3.84 14.43
C GLN A 149 -11.94 -4.24 13.49
N TRP A 150 -13.05 -4.68 14.05
CA TRP A 150 -14.19 -5.15 13.27
C TRP A 150 -14.80 -4.05 12.37
N ASP A 151 -14.72 -2.79 12.75
CA ASP A 151 -15.21 -1.64 11.98
C ASP A 151 -14.26 -1.25 10.83
N ASP A 152 -13.05 -1.81 10.78
CA ASP A 152 -12.15 -1.70 9.63
C ASP A 152 -12.64 -2.49 8.42
N ASP A 153 -13.55 -3.46 8.58
CA ASP A 153 -14.05 -4.34 7.52
C ASP A 153 -14.67 -3.60 6.33
N LEU A 154 -15.31 -2.47 6.58
CA LEU A 154 -15.92 -1.64 5.54
C LEU A 154 -15.00 -0.53 5.02
N ASN A 155 -13.81 -0.40 5.56
CA ASN A 155 -12.86 0.62 5.16
C ASN A 155 -12.16 0.24 3.83
N PRO A 156 -12.37 0.98 2.75
CA PRO A 156 -11.75 0.66 1.46
C PRO A 156 -10.21 0.77 1.44
N LEU A 157 -9.60 1.34 2.47
CA LEU A 157 -8.16 1.41 2.66
C LEU A 157 -7.60 0.18 3.41
N MET A 158 -8.47 -0.66 3.93
CA MET A 158 -8.13 -1.85 4.73
C MET A 158 -8.85 -3.11 4.18
N PRO A 159 -8.79 -3.38 2.87
CA PRO A 159 -9.46 -4.55 2.30
C PRO A 159 -8.81 -5.83 2.86
N LYS A 160 -9.61 -6.87 3.05
CA LYS A 160 -9.10 -8.21 3.28
C LYS A 160 -8.13 -8.58 2.18
N PHE A 161 -7.06 -9.27 2.52
CA PHE A 161 -6.04 -9.66 1.55
C PHE A 161 -6.01 -11.18 1.35
N SER A 162 -5.77 -11.56 0.12
CA SER A 162 -5.61 -12.95 -0.31
C SER A 162 -4.79 -12.99 -1.58
N SER A 163 -4.41 -14.17 -2.05
CA SER A 163 -3.75 -14.31 -3.35
C SER A 163 -4.64 -13.95 -4.53
N TYR A 164 -5.97 -13.93 -4.35
CA TYR A 164 -6.98 -13.62 -5.36
C TYR A 164 -7.65 -12.26 -5.16
N ASN A 165 -6.91 -11.27 -4.74
CA ASN A 165 -7.40 -9.89 -4.73
C ASN A 165 -7.64 -9.41 -6.16
N ILE A 166 -8.90 -9.25 -6.53
CA ILE A 166 -9.32 -8.78 -7.85
C ILE A 166 -10.05 -7.46 -7.66
N ASP A 167 -9.74 -6.46 -8.52
CA ASP A 167 -10.30 -5.11 -8.40
C ASP A 167 -10.12 -4.53 -6.99
N LYS A 168 -8.93 -4.75 -6.38
CA LYS A 168 -8.57 -4.35 -5.01
C LYS A 168 -9.44 -4.97 -3.92
N ASN A 169 -10.13 -6.06 -4.21
CA ASN A 169 -11.09 -6.70 -3.30
C ASN A 169 -12.20 -5.75 -2.82
N LEU A 170 -12.63 -4.83 -3.68
CA LEU A 170 -13.62 -3.79 -3.39
C LEU A 170 -14.88 -3.98 -4.24
N LEU A 171 -16.01 -3.80 -3.59
CA LEU A 171 -17.32 -3.73 -4.21
C LEU A 171 -17.84 -2.29 -4.17
N ASN A 172 -18.05 -1.68 -5.33
CA ASN A 172 -18.65 -0.35 -5.41
C ASN A 172 -20.19 -0.47 -5.47
N ILE A 173 -20.84 0.07 -4.46
CA ILE A 173 -22.30 0.10 -4.34
C ILE A 173 -22.78 1.55 -4.44
N THR A 174 -23.75 1.80 -5.28
CA THR A 174 -24.47 3.07 -5.34
C THR A 174 -25.86 2.87 -4.76
N ILE A 175 -26.22 3.68 -3.77
CA ILE A 175 -27.54 3.69 -3.16
C ILE A 175 -28.24 4.98 -3.60
N ALA A 176 -29.40 4.84 -4.24
CA ALA A 176 -30.20 5.95 -4.69
C ALA A 176 -31.55 5.99 -3.96
N PRO A 177 -31.99 7.14 -3.46
CA PRO A 177 -33.30 7.27 -2.82
C PRO A 177 -34.41 7.00 -3.82
N THR A 178 -35.55 6.56 -3.31
CA THR A 178 -36.81 6.39 -4.04
C THR A 178 -37.91 7.26 -3.41
N ASN A 179 -39.16 6.86 -3.47
CA ASN A 179 -40.26 7.54 -2.81
C ASN A 179 -40.20 7.39 -1.29
N ILE A 180 -40.83 8.31 -0.58
CA ILE A 180 -40.99 8.24 0.89
C ILE A 180 -41.66 6.90 1.25
N ASN A 181 -41.10 6.21 2.26
CA ASN A 181 -41.51 4.89 2.73
C ASN A 181 -41.34 3.74 1.70
N ALA A 182 -40.48 3.93 0.69
CA ALA A 182 -40.12 2.88 -0.25
C ALA A 182 -38.60 2.57 -0.12
N PRO A 183 -38.20 1.30 -0.32
CA PRO A 183 -36.81 0.89 -0.24
C PRO A 183 -35.94 1.66 -1.23
N ALA A 184 -34.72 1.99 -0.85
CA ALA A 184 -33.73 2.61 -1.74
C ALA A 184 -33.34 1.65 -2.88
N ASN A 185 -33.02 2.19 -4.04
CA ASN A 185 -32.43 1.39 -5.11
C ASN A 185 -30.95 1.15 -4.85
N ILE A 186 -30.50 -0.08 -5.08
CA ILE A 186 -29.10 -0.49 -4.93
C ILE A 186 -28.57 -0.88 -6.32
N PHE A 187 -27.46 -0.27 -6.71
CA PHE A 187 -26.78 -0.53 -7.96
C PHE A 187 -25.33 -0.92 -7.71
N THR A 188 -24.80 -1.82 -8.54
CA THR A 188 -23.39 -2.16 -8.60
C THR A 188 -22.85 -1.86 -9.98
N SER A 189 -21.59 -1.45 -10.08
CA SER A 189 -20.93 -1.12 -11.35
C SER A 189 -20.71 -2.32 -12.27
N LYS A 190 -20.77 -3.54 -11.70
CA LYS A 190 -20.61 -4.82 -12.39
C LYS A 190 -21.61 -5.82 -11.84
N PHE A 191 -21.86 -6.92 -12.58
CA PHE A 191 -22.59 -8.05 -12.04
C PHE A 191 -21.74 -8.77 -10.97
N TYR A 192 -22.33 -8.99 -9.83
CA TYR A 192 -21.78 -9.79 -8.74
C TYR A 192 -22.84 -10.85 -8.34
N PRO A 193 -22.46 -12.09 -8.09
CA PRO A 193 -23.39 -13.16 -7.67
C PRO A 193 -23.74 -13.02 -6.17
N ILE A 194 -24.24 -11.84 -5.78
CA ILE A 194 -24.59 -11.50 -4.41
C ILE A 194 -26.04 -10.99 -4.37
N THR A 195 -26.70 -11.21 -3.25
CA THR A 195 -28.05 -10.69 -3.00
C THR A 195 -27.96 -9.58 -1.97
N PHE A 196 -28.54 -8.42 -2.28
CA PHE A 196 -28.67 -7.32 -1.33
C PHE A 196 -29.98 -7.47 -0.55
N MET A 197 -29.89 -7.47 0.78
CA MET A 197 -31.04 -7.32 1.64
C MET A 197 -31.17 -5.85 2.01
N ASN A 198 -32.17 -5.19 1.44
CA ASN A 198 -32.45 -3.79 1.72
C ASN A 198 -33.43 -3.72 2.91
N LEU A 199 -32.94 -3.21 4.04
CA LEU A 199 -33.69 -3.12 5.31
C LEU A 199 -34.10 -1.66 5.62
N VAL A 200 -33.95 -0.74 4.69
CA VAL A 200 -34.25 0.69 4.83
C VAL A 200 -35.51 1.04 4.06
#